data_e70892feb704a4322c422ec3bfdac06b
#
_entry.id   e70892feb704a4322c422ec3bfdac06b
#
_cell.length_a   1.000
_cell.length_b   1.000
_cell.length_c   1.000
_cell.angle_alpha   90.00
_cell.angle_beta   90.00
_cell.angle_gamma   90.00
#
_symmetry.space_group_name_H-M   'P 1'
#
loop_
_entity.id
_entity.type
_entity.pdbx_description
1 polymer ?
#
loop_
_entity_poly.entity_id
_entity_poly.type
_entity_poly.pdbx_seq_one_letter_code
_entity_poly.pdbx_strand_id
1 'polypeptide(L)'
;MFGNKLEKIEKLAAKGDAAKIAEYVNDKHDDVRMAAIDALGKCQSDDAFNALVPLVHGGDVEQRKHAALALGSMNVPRARAFLEHQRSLESDADVKKAIETALSEIKDVE
;
A
#
# COMPACT_ATOMS: atom_id res chain seq x y z
N MET A 1 23.43 1.86 7.74
CA MET A 1 23.17 3.09 7.02
C MET A 1 21.73 3.13 6.56
N PHE A 2 21.18 4.28 6.75
CA PHE A 2 19.81 4.53 6.38
C PHE A 2 19.58 4.33 4.87
N GLY A 3 20.48 4.83 4.02
CA GLY A 3 20.38 4.65 2.59
C GLY A 3 20.38 3.20 2.17
N ASN A 4 20.97 2.32 2.95
CA ASN A 4 21.02 0.89 2.63
C ASN A 4 19.63 0.26 2.67
N LYS A 5 18.73 0.75 3.53
CA LYS A 5 17.37 0.21 3.59
C LYS A 5 16.59 0.57 2.34
N LEU A 6 16.74 1.80 1.84
CA LEU A 6 16.06 2.20 0.61
C LEU A 6 16.57 1.38 -0.58
N GLU A 7 17.87 1.18 -0.67
CA GLU A 7 18.44 0.36 -1.73
C GLU A 7 17.97 -1.08 -1.63
N LYS A 8 17.91 -1.60 -0.40
CA LYS A 8 17.44 -2.96 -0.19
C LYS A 8 16.00 -3.13 -0.65
N ILE A 9 15.15 -2.16 -0.34
CA ILE A 9 13.76 -2.19 -0.78
C ILE A 9 13.68 -2.19 -2.30
N GLU A 10 14.50 -1.38 -2.97
CA GLU A 10 14.54 -1.37 -4.43
C GLU A 10 14.88 -2.73 -5.01
N LYS A 11 15.88 -3.37 -4.44
CA LYS A 11 16.30 -4.69 -4.90
C LYS A 11 15.24 -5.74 -4.67
N LEU A 12 14.58 -5.67 -3.51
CA LEU A 12 13.50 -6.58 -3.20
C LEU A 12 12.31 -6.37 -4.14
N ALA A 13 12.02 -5.11 -4.47
CA ALA A 13 10.94 -4.78 -5.39
C ALA A 13 11.22 -5.35 -6.78
N ALA A 14 12.48 -5.26 -7.23
CA ALA A 14 12.86 -5.81 -8.53
C ALA A 14 12.66 -7.31 -8.60
N LYS A 15 12.77 -7.99 -7.46
CA LYS A 15 12.55 -9.44 -7.37
C LYS A 15 11.08 -9.78 -7.10
N GLY A 16 10.27 -8.78 -6.78
CA GLY A 16 8.88 -9.03 -6.39
C GLY A 16 8.75 -9.70 -5.03
N ASP A 17 9.73 -9.52 -4.14
CA ASP A 17 9.75 -10.18 -2.83
C ASP A 17 8.94 -9.39 -1.82
N ALA A 18 7.62 -9.49 -1.95
CA ALA A 18 6.70 -8.70 -1.13
C ALA A 18 6.81 -9.04 0.36
N ALA A 19 7.04 -10.30 0.69
CA ALA A 19 7.14 -10.71 2.10
C ALA A 19 8.27 -9.98 2.80
N LYS A 20 9.42 -9.84 2.15
CA LYS A 20 10.55 -9.14 2.76
C LYS A 20 10.35 -7.63 2.76
N ILE A 21 9.74 -7.08 1.71
CA ILE A 21 9.42 -5.65 1.68
C ILE A 21 8.50 -5.30 2.84
N ALA A 22 7.54 -6.18 3.14
CA ALA A 22 6.56 -5.93 4.20
C ALA A 22 7.21 -5.73 5.57
N GLU A 23 8.43 -6.21 5.76
CA GLU A 23 9.14 -6.01 7.03
C GLU A 23 9.49 -4.55 7.29
N TYR A 24 9.44 -3.71 6.26
CA TYR A 24 9.82 -2.30 6.38
C TYR A 24 8.64 -1.34 6.50
N VAL A 25 7.40 -1.82 6.43
CA VAL A 25 6.24 -0.92 6.40
C VAL A 25 6.01 -0.20 7.73
N ASN A 26 6.62 -0.67 8.80
CA ASN A 26 6.55 -0.02 10.11
C ASN A 26 7.93 0.42 10.61
N ASP A 27 8.87 0.60 9.69
CA ASP A 27 10.21 1.08 10.04
C ASP A 27 10.12 2.44 10.72
N LYS A 28 11.07 2.75 11.57
CA LYS A 28 11.05 4.00 12.32
C LYS A 28 11.29 5.25 11.46
N HIS A 29 11.82 5.08 10.25
CA HIS A 29 12.05 6.19 9.33
C HIS A 29 10.91 6.32 8.35
N ASP A 30 10.32 7.53 8.26
CA ASP A 30 9.16 7.79 7.40
C ASP A 30 9.40 7.41 5.94
N ASP A 31 10.55 7.81 5.40
CA ASP A 31 10.82 7.54 3.99
C ASP A 31 11.02 6.06 3.70
N VAL A 32 11.53 5.31 4.67
CA VAL A 32 11.64 3.86 4.52
C VAL A 32 10.26 3.23 4.51
N ARG A 33 9.38 3.65 5.45
CA ARG A 33 8.01 3.14 5.48
C ARG A 33 7.29 3.38 4.16
N MET A 34 7.38 4.61 3.67
CA MET A 34 6.65 4.99 2.46
C MET A 34 7.22 4.29 1.23
N ALA A 35 8.54 4.15 1.17
CA ALA A 35 9.17 3.41 0.07
C ALA A 35 8.71 1.95 0.05
N ALA A 36 8.61 1.33 1.23
CA ALA A 36 8.16 -0.06 1.32
C ALA A 36 6.71 -0.21 0.87
N ILE A 37 5.85 0.69 1.33
CA ILE A 37 4.43 0.64 0.97
C ILE A 37 4.26 0.83 -0.54
N ASP A 38 4.97 1.81 -1.10
CA ASP A 38 4.88 2.07 -2.54
C ASP A 38 5.41 0.88 -3.34
N ALA A 39 6.49 0.25 -2.86
CA ALA A 39 7.05 -0.91 -3.53
C ALA A 39 6.06 -2.09 -3.53
N LEU A 40 5.34 -2.27 -2.42
CA LEU A 40 4.32 -3.33 -2.35
C LEU A 40 3.24 -3.12 -3.41
N GLY A 41 2.90 -1.89 -3.71
CA GLY A 41 1.91 -1.59 -4.74
C GLY A 41 2.33 -2.04 -6.13
N LYS A 42 3.61 -2.30 -6.34
CA LYS A 42 4.15 -2.78 -7.62
C LYS A 42 4.27 -4.30 -7.67
N CYS A 43 4.05 -4.96 -6.54
CA CYS A 43 4.11 -6.43 -6.47
C CYS A 43 2.72 -7.00 -6.73
N GLN A 44 2.62 -7.94 -7.64
CA GLN A 44 1.33 -8.55 -7.98
C GLN A 44 1.21 -9.89 -7.25
N SER A 45 1.12 -9.82 -5.91
CA SER A 45 1.10 -11.03 -5.11
C SER A 45 0.15 -10.88 -3.93
N ASP A 46 -0.28 -12.04 -3.42
CA ASP A 46 -1.13 -12.07 -2.23
C ASP A 46 -0.41 -11.51 -1.01
N ASP A 47 0.90 -11.75 -0.92
CA ASP A 47 1.67 -11.20 0.20
C ASP A 47 1.60 -9.68 0.23
N ALA A 48 1.71 -9.04 -0.94
CA ALA A 48 1.61 -7.58 -1.01
C ALA A 48 0.22 -7.12 -0.60
N PHE A 49 -0.81 -7.75 -1.12
CA PHE A 49 -2.19 -7.41 -0.77
C PHE A 49 -2.41 -7.54 0.74
N ASN A 50 -1.99 -8.67 1.30
CA ASN A 50 -2.18 -8.95 2.71
C ASN A 50 -1.39 -8.01 3.62
N ALA A 51 -0.27 -7.47 3.14
CA ALA A 51 0.52 -6.51 3.91
C ALA A 51 -0.12 -5.12 3.87
N LEU A 52 -0.76 -4.74 2.75
CA LEU A 52 -1.32 -3.40 2.57
C LEU A 52 -2.67 -3.23 3.25
N VAL A 53 -3.50 -4.26 3.27
CA VAL A 53 -4.85 -4.16 3.85
C VAL A 53 -4.84 -3.67 5.30
N PRO A 54 -4.05 -4.26 6.21
CA PRO A 54 -4.04 -3.77 7.58
C PRO A 54 -3.59 -2.32 7.73
N LEU A 55 -2.75 -1.84 6.79
CA LEU A 55 -2.26 -0.47 6.86
C LEU A 55 -3.34 0.54 6.48
N VAL A 56 -4.22 0.19 5.54
CA VAL A 56 -5.35 1.05 5.18
C VAL A 56 -6.32 1.13 6.35
N HIS A 57 -6.49 0.02 7.07
CA HIS A 57 -7.44 -0.06 8.17
C HIS A 57 -6.92 0.59 9.45
N GLY A 58 -5.69 0.28 9.83
CA GLY A 58 -5.16 0.64 11.15
C GLY A 58 -3.88 1.44 11.18
N GLY A 59 -3.34 1.85 10.05
CA GLY A 59 -2.11 2.63 10.01
C GLY A 59 -2.33 4.08 10.43
N ASP A 60 -1.24 4.84 10.54
CA ASP A 60 -1.36 6.29 10.73
C ASP A 60 -1.84 6.91 9.41
N VAL A 61 -2.06 8.24 9.40
CA VAL A 61 -2.62 8.92 8.24
C VAL A 61 -1.78 8.66 6.98
N GLU A 62 -0.46 8.79 7.08
CA GLU A 62 0.40 8.60 5.91
C GLU A 62 0.41 7.16 5.43
N GLN A 63 0.43 6.21 6.36
CA GLN A 63 0.35 4.80 6.00
C GLN A 63 -0.98 4.46 5.34
N ARG A 64 -2.10 4.96 5.89
CA ARG A 64 -3.41 4.70 5.31
C ARG A 64 -3.51 5.24 3.90
N LYS A 65 -3.01 6.47 3.71
CA LYS A 65 -3.04 7.14 2.41
C LYS A 65 -2.21 6.38 1.37
N HIS A 66 -0.95 6.10 1.71
CA HIS A 66 -0.06 5.43 0.77
C HIS A 66 -0.49 3.99 0.49
N ALA A 67 -0.98 3.29 1.51
CA ALA A 67 -1.44 1.92 1.33
C ALA A 67 -2.68 1.86 0.43
N ALA A 68 -3.60 2.83 0.59
CA ALA A 68 -4.76 2.89 -0.28
C ALA A 68 -4.35 3.09 -1.74
N LEU A 69 -3.42 4.03 -1.97
CA LEU A 69 -2.93 4.28 -3.33
C LEU A 69 -2.22 3.06 -3.90
N ALA A 70 -1.46 2.35 -3.06
CA ALA A 70 -0.77 1.14 -3.48
C ALA A 70 -1.75 0.06 -3.91
N LEU A 71 -2.85 -0.11 -3.16
CA LEU A 71 -3.87 -1.08 -3.54
C LEU A 71 -4.51 -0.72 -4.87
N GLY A 72 -4.70 0.58 -5.13
CA GLY A 72 -5.22 1.03 -6.41
C GLY A 72 -4.28 0.67 -7.55
N SER A 73 -2.97 0.86 -7.34
CA SER A 73 -1.96 0.54 -8.35
C SER A 73 -1.91 -0.94 -8.67
N MET A 74 -2.20 -1.79 -7.70
CA MET A 74 -2.22 -3.23 -7.92
C MET A 74 -3.36 -3.65 -8.85
N ASN A 75 -4.43 -2.84 -8.89
CA ASN A 75 -5.57 -3.09 -9.77
C ASN A 75 -6.15 -4.49 -9.57
N VAL A 76 -6.32 -4.90 -8.31
CA VAL A 76 -6.93 -6.20 -7.99
C VAL A 76 -8.39 -5.97 -7.63
N PRO A 77 -9.33 -6.59 -8.37
CA PRO A 77 -10.76 -6.33 -8.15
C PRO A 77 -11.23 -6.58 -6.72
N ARG A 78 -10.63 -7.55 -6.03
CA ARG A 78 -11.05 -7.84 -4.65
C ARG A 78 -10.78 -6.68 -3.69
N ALA A 79 -9.89 -5.76 -4.05
CA ALA A 79 -9.63 -4.59 -3.22
C ALA A 79 -10.79 -3.59 -3.26
N ARG A 80 -11.64 -3.66 -4.28
CA ARG A 80 -12.71 -2.68 -4.44
C ARG A 80 -13.67 -2.67 -3.24
N ALA A 81 -14.19 -3.83 -2.87
CA ALA A 81 -15.16 -3.90 -1.76
C ALA A 81 -14.52 -3.45 -0.46
N PHE A 82 -13.27 -3.84 -0.23
CA PHE A 82 -12.55 -3.43 0.96
C PHE A 82 -12.38 -1.91 1.00
N LEU A 83 -11.95 -1.31 -0.11
CA LEU A 83 -11.72 0.13 -0.17
C LEU A 83 -13.02 0.92 -0.02
N GLU A 84 -14.12 0.42 -0.62
CA GLU A 84 -15.43 1.08 -0.46
C GLU A 84 -15.85 1.09 1.00
N HIS A 85 -15.65 -0.02 1.69
CA HIS A 85 -15.97 -0.10 3.11
C HIS A 85 -15.08 0.86 3.91
N GLN A 86 -13.78 0.88 3.63
CA GLN A 86 -12.87 1.77 4.34
C GLN A 86 -13.19 3.24 4.08
N ARG A 87 -13.64 3.57 2.87
CA ARG A 87 -14.04 4.95 2.58
C ARG A 87 -15.17 5.40 3.51
N SER A 88 -16.11 4.50 3.79
CA SER A 88 -17.24 4.83 4.66
C SER A 88 -16.81 5.04 6.12
N LEU A 89 -15.68 4.47 6.52
CA LEU A 89 -15.18 4.58 7.89
C LEU A 89 -14.18 5.70 8.08
N GLU A 90 -13.59 6.19 6.98
CA GLU A 90 -12.47 7.10 7.05
C GLU A 90 -12.91 8.51 7.39
N SER A 91 -12.24 9.13 8.37
CA SER A 91 -12.54 10.50 8.80
C SER A 91 -11.58 11.54 8.21
N ASP A 92 -10.39 11.11 7.77
CA ASP A 92 -9.40 12.05 7.24
C ASP A 92 -9.70 12.33 5.77
N ALA A 93 -9.79 13.62 5.41
CA ALA A 93 -10.16 14.01 4.05
C ALA A 93 -9.13 13.57 3.01
N ASP A 94 -7.85 13.64 3.35
CA ASP A 94 -6.80 13.26 2.40
C ASP A 94 -6.78 11.75 2.18
N VAL A 95 -7.01 10.98 3.24
CA VAL A 95 -7.10 9.52 3.11
C VAL A 95 -8.32 9.14 2.29
N LYS A 96 -9.47 9.79 2.54
CA LYS A 96 -10.67 9.55 1.73
C LYS A 96 -10.39 9.77 0.26
N LYS A 97 -9.70 10.87 -0.05
CA LYS A 97 -9.38 11.20 -1.43
C LYS A 97 -8.47 10.13 -2.04
N ALA A 98 -7.49 9.66 -1.27
CA ALA A 98 -6.60 8.59 -1.74
C ALA A 98 -7.38 7.31 -2.02
N ILE A 99 -8.34 6.97 -1.16
CA ILE A 99 -9.19 5.80 -1.38
C ILE A 99 -10.02 5.97 -2.65
N GLU A 100 -10.58 7.16 -2.87
CA GLU A 100 -11.36 7.45 -4.06
C GLU A 100 -10.51 7.35 -5.32
N THR A 101 -9.27 7.85 -5.27
CA THR A 101 -8.34 7.72 -6.38
C THR A 101 -8.05 6.25 -6.66
N ALA A 102 -7.80 5.47 -5.60
CA ALA A 102 -7.53 4.05 -5.74
C ALA A 102 -8.71 3.33 -6.38
N LEU A 103 -9.92 3.64 -5.93
CA LEU A 103 -11.13 3.01 -6.49
C LEU A 103 -11.28 3.32 -7.98
N SER A 104 -10.90 4.52 -8.41
CA SER A 104 -11.00 4.89 -9.81
C SER A 104 -9.99 4.14 -10.68
N GLU A 105 -8.92 3.64 -10.08
CA GLU A 105 -7.88 2.92 -10.82
C GLU A 105 -8.16 1.43 -10.95
N ILE A 106 -9.02 0.89 -10.08
CA ILE A 106 -9.33 -0.53 -10.11
C ILE A 106 -10.41 -0.76 -11.17
N LYS A 107 -10.07 -1.55 -12.17
CA LYS A 107 -10.99 -1.81 -13.28
C LYS A 107 -11.78 -3.08 -13.01
N ASP A 108 -13.05 -3.02 -13.39
CA ASP A 108 -13.89 -4.21 -13.30
C ASP A 108 -13.49 -5.18 -14.40
N VAL A 109 -13.56 -6.45 -14.05
CA VAL A 109 -13.32 -7.50 -15.02
C VAL A 109 -14.67 -7.97 -15.54
N GLU A 110 -14.82 -7.91 -16.83
CA GLU A 110 -16.07 -8.34 -17.47
C GLU A 110 -15.99 -9.75 -17.99
#